data_cdcfbd6e430646409e1a26a589bab4a2
#
_entry.id   cdcfbd6e430646409e1a26a589bab4a2
#
_cell.length_a   1.000
_cell.length_b   1.000
_cell.length_c   1.000
_cell.angle_alpha   90.00
_cell.angle_beta   90.00
_cell.angle_gamma   90.00
#
_symmetry.space_group_name_H-M   'P 1'
#
loop_
_entity.id
_entity.type
_entity.pdbx_description
1 polymer ?
#
loop_
_entity_poly.entity_id
_entity_poly.type
_entity_poly.pdbx_seq_one_letter_code
_entity_poly.pdbx_strand_id
1 'polypeptide(L)'
;MNKLFKWSLTAALAGFLFGFDTVVISGADQKLQELWGSSDIFHGSVVMAMALWGTVFGAIFGGIPTRKIGRKNTLIWIGIFYSVSAIGSALANDPFVFAAFRFIGGVGVGISGIAAPAYISEIAPAKNRGNLVGLYQFNLVTGILIAFLSNYLLSGIGENDWRYMMGVEALPALLYTILVLSIPKSPRWLYLNNQQDEAEQIIRDAYSKELSLIHI
;
A
#
# COMPACT_ATOMS: atom_id res chain seq x y z
N MET A 1 -9.10 -22.20 4.54
CA MET A 1 -8.83 -20.83 5.04
C MET A 1 -10.12 -20.01 4.91
N ASN A 2 -10.61 -19.38 5.99
CA ASN A 2 -11.87 -18.65 6.01
C ASN A 2 -11.82 -17.48 4.99
N LYS A 3 -12.87 -17.25 4.18
CA LYS A 3 -12.96 -16.16 3.21
C LYS A 3 -12.56 -14.81 3.83
N LEU A 4 -13.04 -14.56 5.04
CA LEU A 4 -12.77 -13.35 5.81
C LEU A 4 -11.27 -13.12 6.07
N PHE A 5 -10.54 -14.18 6.45
CA PHE A 5 -9.09 -14.10 6.66
C PHE A 5 -8.36 -13.78 5.35
N LYS A 6 -8.78 -14.38 4.22
CA LYS A 6 -8.20 -14.08 2.91
C LYS A 6 -8.39 -12.62 2.53
N TRP A 7 -9.61 -12.08 2.70
CA TRP A 7 -9.90 -10.68 2.39
C TRP A 7 -9.12 -9.71 3.28
N SER A 8 -9.06 -10.01 4.58
CA SER A 8 -8.29 -9.21 5.54
C SER A 8 -6.80 -9.24 5.23
N LEU A 9 -6.24 -10.41 4.93
CA LEU A 9 -4.83 -10.55 4.56
C LEU A 9 -4.52 -9.80 3.26
N THR A 10 -5.37 -9.93 2.24
CA THR A 10 -5.20 -9.19 0.99
C THR A 10 -5.18 -7.67 1.23
N ALA A 11 -6.12 -7.15 2.01
CA ALA A 11 -6.11 -5.73 2.34
C ALA A 11 -4.89 -5.33 3.18
N ALA A 12 -4.45 -6.20 4.09
CA ALA A 12 -3.28 -5.97 4.95
C ALA A 12 -1.95 -5.94 4.17
N LEU A 13 -1.88 -6.53 2.98
CA LEU A 13 -0.70 -6.43 2.10
C LEU A 13 -0.40 -4.97 1.66
N ALA A 14 -1.36 -4.06 1.76
CA ALA A 14 -1.08 -2.62 1.62
C ALA A 14 -0.07 -2.14 2.66
N GLY A 15 -0.06 -2.72 3.86
CA GLY A 15 0.96 -2.48 4.87
C GLY A 15 2.35 -2.99 4.43
N PHE A 16 2.41 -4.16 3.79
CA PHE A 16 3.67 -4.67 3.23
C PHE A 16 4.28 -3.68 2.23
N LEU A 17 3.48 -3.18 1.30
CA LEU A 17 3.94 -2.17 0.32
C LEU A 17 4.35 -0.87 1.00
N PHE A 18 3.63 -0.42 2.01
CA PHE A 18 4.02 0.72 2.83
C PHE A 18 5.43 0.54 3.42
N GLY A 19 5.66 -0.59 4.11
CA GLY A 19 6.95 -0.86 4.73
C GLY A 19 8.07 -0.98 3.70
N PHE A 20 7.80 -1.63 2.57
CA PHE A 20 8.75 -1.81 1.49
C PHE A 20 9.15 -0.47 0.85
N ASP A 21 8.17 0.33 0.41
CA ASP A 21 8.40 1.64 -0.22
C ASP A 21 9.17 2.62 0.67
N THR A 22 8.89 2.59 1.96
CA THR A 22 9.56 3.48 2.92
C THR A 22 11.06 3.22 3.02
N VAL A 23 11.49 1.97 2.88
CA VAL A 23 12.88 1.55 3.16
C VAL A 23 13.68 1.27 1.89
N VAL A 24 13.04 0.89 0.79
CA VAL A 24 13.74 0.48 -0.44
C VAL A 24 14.72 1.54 -0.94
N ILE A 25 14.39 2.82 -0.80
CA ILE A 25 15.24 3.95 -1.22
C ILE A 25 16.60 3.99 -0.47
N SER A 26 16.67 3.45 0.76
CA SER A 26 17.91 3.47 1.55
C SER A 26 19.07 2.71 0.90
N GLY A 27 18.76 1.71 0.05
CA GLY A 27 19.78 0.98 -0.70
C GLY A 27 20.35 1.76 -1.88
N ALA A 28 19.60 2.74 -2.39
CA ALA A 28 19.97 3.55 -3.54
C ALA A 28 20.54 4.94 -3.18
N ASP A 29 20.42 5.35 -1.91
CA ASP A 29 20.67 6.71 -1.42
C ASP A 29 22.01 7.30 -1.92
N GLN A 30 23.13 6.70 -1.54
CA GLN A 30 24.46 7.20 -1.89
C GLN A 30 24.70 7.21 -3.40
N LYS A 31 24.27 6.16 -4.10
CA LYS A 31 24.43 6.08 -5.56
C LYS A 31 23.64 7.14 -6.30
N LEU A 32 22.43 7.45 -5.85
CA LEU A 32 21.62 8.51 -6.44
C LEU A 32 22.24 9.90 -6.18
N GLN A 33 22.81 10.11 -5.00
CA GLN A 33 23.51 11.36 -4.68
C GLN A 33 24.74 11.57 -5.57
N GLU A 34 25.56 10.53 -5.73
CA GLU A 34 26.75 10.56 -6.60
C GLU A 34 26.37 10.73 -8.09
N LEU A 35 25.36 9.95 -8.56
CA LEU A 35 24.91 9.97 -9.95
C LEU A 35 24.44 11.35 -10.40
N TRP A 36 23.73 12.08 -9.53
CA TRP A 36 23.17 13.38 -9.86
C TRP A 36 24.03 14.55 -9.36
N GLY A 37 25.15 14.28 -8.68
CA GLY A 37 26.03 15.31 -8.13
C GLY A 37 25.30 16.30 -7.22
N SER A 38 24.29 15.80 -6.50
CA SER A 38 23.37 16.65 -5.75
C SER A 38 23.94 17.05 -4.40
N SER A 39 23.69 18.31 -3.99
CA SER A 39 24.06 18.77 -2.65
C SER A 39 23.25 18.03 -1.57
N ASP A 40 23.81 17.89 -0.36
CA ASP A 40 23.16 17.20 0.77
C ASP A 40 21.76 17.73 1.05
N ILE A 41 21.60 19.07 0.98
CA ILE A 41 20.30 19.71 1.23
C ILE A 41 19.30 19.34 0.15
N PHE A 42 19.67 19.42 -1.13
CA PHE A 42 18.77 19.06 -2.23
C PHE A 42 18.44 17.57 -2.21
N HIS A 43 19.45 16.73 -2.02
CA HIS A 43 19.27 15.29 -1.97
C HIS A 43 18.32 14.88 -0.83
N GLY A 44 18.59 15.36 0.38
CA GLY A 44 17.75 15.05 1.55
C GLY A 44 16.32 15.57 1.43
N SER A 45 16.15 16.84 0.98
CA SER A 45 14.84 17.49 0.98
C SER A 45 13.96 17.15 -0.24
N VAL A 46 14.57 16.89 -1.40
CA VAL A 46 13.84 16.62 -2.65
C VAL A 46 13.88 15.13 -2.99
N VAL A 47 15.07 14.51 -3.08
CA VAL A 47 15.16 13.11 -3.52
C VAL A 47 14.65 12.15 -2.46
N MET A 48 15.15 12.27 -1.23
CA MET A 48 14.83 11.35 -0.14
C MET A 48 13.48 11.66 0.52
N ALA A 49 13.17 12.93 0.78
CA ALA A 49 11.99 13.31 1.53
C ALA A 49 10.70 13.36 0.69
N MET A 50 10.75 13.27 -0.64
CA MET A 50 9.56 13.48 -1.48
C MET A 50 8.47 12.42 -1.23
N ALA A 51 8.83 11.17 -0.98
CA ALA A 51 7.88 10.14 -0.58
C ALA A 51 7.21 10.48 0.77
N LEU A 52 7.94 11.05 1.72
CA LEU A 52 7.38 11.47 3.01
C LEU A 52 6.38 12.63 2.84
N TRP A 53 6.69 13.60 1.99
CA TRP A 53 5.73 14.66 1.64
C TRP A 53 4.47 14.11 1.00
N GLY A 54 4.62 13.15 0.07
CA GLY A 54 3.50 12.42 -0.50
C GLY A 54 2.67 11.71 0.57
N THR A 55 3.32 11.07 1.55
CA THR A 55 2.66 10.36 2.65
C THR A 55 1.84 11.32 3.52
N VAL A 56 2.39 12.48 3.86
CA VAL A 56 1.65 13.51 4.61
C VAL A 56 0.41 13.95 3.83
N PHE A 57 0.58 14.24 2.53
CA PHE A 57 -0.54 14.62 1.67
C PHE A 57 -1.60 13.51 1.58
N GLY A 58 -1.17 12.27 1.34
CA GLY A 58 -2.03 11.09 1.30
C GLY A 58 -2.78 10.85 2.61
N ALA A 59 -2.13 11.05 3.75
CA ALA A 59 -2.75 10.91 5.07
C ALA A 59 -3.80 11.99 5.35
N ILE A 60 -3.56 13.24 4.93
CA ILE A 60 -4.53 14.34 5.13
C ILE A 60 -5.77 14.14 4.26
N PHE A 61 -5.59 13.80 2.98
CA PHE A 61 -6.67 13.77 2.00
C PHE A 61 -7.24 12.37 1.72
N GLY A 62 -6.57 11.31 2.13
CA GLY A 62 -6.93 9.91 1.84
C GLY A 62 -8.29 9.47 2.36
N GLY A 63 -8.80 10.11 3.40
CA GLY A 63 -10.15 9.87 3.89
C GLY A 63 -11.25 10.25 2.89
N ILE A 64 -10.98 11.19 1.97
CA ILE A 64 -11.95 11.65 0.97
C ILE A 64 -12.26 10.53 -0.05
N PRO A 65 -11.28 9.99 -0.81
CA PRO A 65 -11.53 8.90 -1.74
C PRO A 65 -12.05 7.66 -1.02
N THR A 66 -11.52 7.33 0.16
CA THR A 66 -11.96 6.18 0.95
C THR A 66 -13.46 6.21 1.26
N ARG A 67 -14.03 7.41 1.50
CA ARG A 67 -15.48 7.58 1.70
C ARG A 67 -16.26 7.63 0.39
N LYS A 68 -15.80 8.39 -0.60
CA LYS A 68 -16.54 8.64 -1.84
C LYS A 68 -16.61 7.43 -2.77
N ILE A 69 -15.46 6.82 -3.08
CA ILE A 69 -15.38 5.69 -4.03
C ILE A 69 -15.37 4.32 -3.34
N GLY A 70 -15.29 4.32 -2.01
CA GLY A 70 -15.28 3.11 -1.19
C GLY A 70 -13.89 2.52 -0.98
N ARG A 71 -13.78 1.68 0.06
CA ARG A 71 -12.51 1.13 0.54
C ARG A 71 -11.82 0.28 -0.52
N LYS A 72 -12.54 -0.63 -1.17
CA LYS A 72 -11.98 -1.50 -2.21
C LYS A 72 -11.37 -0.70 -3.36
N ASN A 73 -12.12 0.24 -3.93
CA ASN A 73 -11.63 1.03 -5.06
C ASN A 73 -10.42 1.88 -4.65
N THR A 74 -10.41 2.40 -3.43
CA THR A 74 -9.25 3.12 -2.89
C THR A 74 -8.04 2.21 -2.77
N LEU A 75 -8.20 0.95 -2.31
CA LEU A 75 -7.11 -0.03 -2.26
C LEU A 75 -6.57 -0.37 -3.65
N ILE A 76 -7.41 -0.41 -4.69
CA ILE A 76 -6.96 -0.59 -6.08
C ILE A 76 -6.09 0.59 -6.51
N TRP A 77 -6.53 1.82 -6.26
CA TRP A 77 -5.75 3.03 -6.59
C TRP A 77 -4.40 3.07 -5.84
N ILE A 78 -4.37 2.64 -4.58
CA ILE A 78 -3.13 2.49 -3.82
C ILE A 78 -2.16 1.55 -4.54
N GLY A 79 -2.62 0.38 -4.98
CA GLY A 79 -1.79 -0.57 -5.73
C GLY A 79 -1.27 0.02 -7.03
N ILE A 80 -2.09 0.79 -7.75
CA ILE A 80 -1.68 1.50 -8.98
C ILE A 80 -0.61 2.55 -8.65
N PHE A 81 -0.77 3.34 -7.59
CA PHE A 81 0.21 4.35 -7.19
C PHE A 81 1.56 3.74 -6.84
N TYR A 82 1.59 2.63 -6.09
CA TYR A 82 2.82 1.91 -5.81
C TYR A 82 3.48 1.36 -7.09
N SER A 83 2.70 0.75 -7.98
CA SER A 83 3.22 0.20 -9.23
C SER A 83 3.82 1.30 -10.12
N VAL A 84 3.11 2.43 -10.26
CA VAL A 84 3.58 3.59 -11.04
C VAL A 84 4.82 4.21 -10.40
N SER A 85 4.85 4.34 -9.07
CA SER A 85 5.99 4.86 -8.34
C SER A 85 7.23 3.99 -8.53
N ALA A 86 7.11 2.68 -8.31
CA ALA A 86 8.24 1.76 -8.42
C ALA A 86 8.81 1.73 -9.84
N ILE A 87 7.96 1.60 -10.86
CA ILE A 87 8.40 1.56 -12.27
C ILE A 87 8.97 2.92 -12.68
N GLY A 88 8.27 4.01 -12.36
CA GLY A 88 8.68 5.35 -12.73
C GLY A 88 9.98 5.78 -12.07
N SER A 89 10.16 5.47 -10.78
CA SER A 89 11.41 5.74 -10.05
C SER A 89 12.57 4.94 -10.61
N ALA A 90 12.37 3.66 -10.94
CA ALA A 90 13.41 2.82 -11.53
C ALA A 90 13.86 3.28 -12.93
N LEU A 91 12.95 3.90 -13.69
CA LEU A 91 13.22 4.38 -15.06
C LEU A 91 13.65 5.85 -15.10
N ALA A 92 13.61 6.57 -14.00
CA ALA A 92 13.94 7.98 -13.95
C ALA A 92 15.44 8.22 -14.29
N ASN A 93 15.69 9.26 -15.08
CA ASN A 93 17.04 9.72 -15.41
C ASN A 93 17.36 11.09 -14.80
N ASP A 94 16.38 11.72 -14.18
CA ASP A 94 16.43 13.05 -13.62
C ASP A 94 15.90 13.05 -12.18
N PRO A 95 16.55 13.78 -11.24
CA PRO A 95 16.15 13.78 -9.83
C PRO A 95 14.73 14.31 -9.60
N PHE A 96 14.23 15.25 -10.42
CA PHE A 96 12.88 15.79 -10.27
C PHE A 96 11.83 14.78 -10.75
N VAL A 97 12.11 14.07 -11.85
CA VAL A 97 11.26 12.99 -12.34
C VAL A 97 11.19 11.86 -11.31
N PHE A 98 12.33 11.46 -10.76
CA PHE A 98 12.40 10.48 -9.67
C PHE A 98 11.56 10.94 -8.47
N ALA A 99 11.76 12.16 -7.99
CA ALA A 99 11.05 12.73 -6.87
C ALA A 99 9.53 12.78 -7.11
N ALA A 100 9.08 13.12 -8.33
CA ALA A 100 7.67 13.13 -8.69
C ALA A 100 7.03 11.73 -8.57
N PHE A 101 7.70 10.68 -9.03
CA PHE A 101 7.22 9.30 -8.88
C PHE A 101 7.23 8.86 -7.41
N ARG A 102 8.28 9.23 -6.65
CA ARG A 102 8.32 8.99 -5.19
C ARG A 102 7.19 9.69 -4.45
N PHE A 103 6.81 10.90 -4.86
CA PHE A 103 5.65 11.60 -4.30
C PHE A 103 4.35 10.81 -4.54
N ILE A 104 4.14 10.29 -5.76
CA ILE A 104 2.97 9.47 -6.08
C ILE A 104 2.91 8.20 -5.20
N GLY A 105 4.04 7.51 -5.02
CA GLY A 105 4.15 6.37 -4.10
C GLY A 105 3.80 6.76 -2.67
N GLY A 106 4.39 7.86 -2.19
CA GLY A 106 4.09 8.40 -0.88
C GLY A 106 2.61 8.71 -0.66
N VAL A 107 1.91 9.28 -1.66
CA VAL A 107 0.45 9.47 -1.58
C VAL A 107 -0.25 8.12 -1.37
N GLY A 108 0.16 7.08 -2.09
CA GLY A 108 -0.32 5.71 -1.89
C GLY A 108 -0.08 5.21 -0.46
N VAL A 109 1.14 5.44 0.09
CA VAL A 109 1.51 5.13 1.47
C VAL A 109 0.54 5.78 2.46
N GLY A 110 0.33 7.10 2.36
CA GLY A 110 -0.53 7.85 3.27
C GLY A 110 -1.99 7.40 3.24
N ILE A 111 -2.53 7.16 2.03
CA ILE A 111 -3.90 6.66 1.86
C ILE A 111 -4.03 5.23 2.41
N SER A 112 -3.00 4.38 2.26
CA SER A 112 -3.03 2.98 2.68
C SER A 112 -3.22 2.83 4.19
N GLY A 113 -2.59 3.72 4.98
CA GLY A 113 -2.71 3.76 6.43
C GLY A 113 -4.14 4.04 6.93
N ILE A 114 -5.00 4.59 6.08
CA ILE A 114 -6.41 4.85 6.38
C ILE A 114 -7.31 3.76 5.79
N ALA A 115 -7.15 3.49 4.49
CA ALA A 115 -8.10 2.66 3.75
C ALA A 115 -8.02 1.18 4.12
N ALA A 116 -6.82 0.62 4.35
CA ALA A 116 -6.65 -0.80 4.63
C ALA A 116 -7.15 -1.18 6.04
N PRO A 117 -6.76 -0.49 7.13
CA PRO A 117 -7.33 -0.76 8.45
C PRO A 117 -8.85 -0.52 8.50
N ALA A 118 -9.36 0.51 7.81
CA ALA A 118 -10.79 0.77 7.72
C ALA A 118 -11.53 -0.40 7.04
N TYR A 119 -11.05 -0.87 5.89
CA TYR A 119 -11.64 -2.03 5.21
C TYR A 119 -11.64 -3.27 6.11
N ILE A 120 -10.49 -3.60 6.70
CA ILE A 120 -10.34 -4.77 7.58
C ILE A 120 -11.32 -4.67 8.78
N SER A 121 -11.40 -3.50 9.41
CA SER A 121 -12.28 -3.31 10.57
C SER A 121 -13.76 -3.41 10.23
N GLU A 122 -14.16 -3.08 9.01
CA GLU A 122 -15.55 -3.13 8.54
C GLU A 122 -16.01 -4.53 8.13
N ILE A 123 -15.07 -5.41 7.73
CA ILE A 123 -15.38 -6.81 7.39
C ILE A 123 -15.13 -7.76 8.57
N ALA A 124 -14.40 -7.34 9.61
CA ALA A 124 -13.97 -8.18 10.70
C ALA A 124 -15.05 -8.32 11.78
N PRO A 125 -15.29 -9.55 12.32
CA PRO A 125 -16.11 -9.74 13.52
C PRO A 125 -15.52 -8.98 14.71
N ALA A 126 -16.37 -8.45 15.56
CA ALA A 126 -15.96 -7.68 16.75
C ALA A 126 -14.89 -8.43 17.58
N LYS A 127 -15.07 -9.75 17.77
CA LYS A 127 -14.16 -10.61 18.54
C LYS A 127 -12.72 -10.65 18.00
N ASN A 128 -12.54 -10.62 16.68
CA ASN A 128 -11.24 -10.82 16.02
C ASN A 128 -10.72 -9.55 15.33
N ARG A 129 -11.45 -8.42 15.43
CA ARG A 129 -11.14 -7.18 14.71
C ARG A 129 -9.74 -6.68 14.99
N GLY A 130 -9.33 -6.63 16.24
CA GLY A 130 -7.99 -6.17 16.63
C GLY A 130 -6.88 -7.02 16.00
N ASN A 131 -7.01 -8.34 16.04
CA ASN A 131 -6.03 -9.25 15.45
C ASN A 131 -5.93 -9.10 13.94
N LEU A 132 -7.07 -8.97 13.25
CA LEU A 132 -7.10 -8.82 11.79
C LEU A 132 -6.56 -7.46 11.35
N VAL A 133 -6.85 -6.38 12.09
CA VAL A 133 -6.22 -5.07 11.85
C VAL A 133 -4.73 -5.12 12.15
N GLY A 134 -4.31 -5.86 13.17
CA GLY A 134 -2.89 -6.09 13.49
C GLY A 134 -2.10 -6.74 12.36
N LEU A 135 -2.75 -7.49 11.44
CA LEU A 135 -2.09 -8.01 10.24
C LEU A 135 -1.51 -6.90 9.36
N TYR A 136 -2.14 -5.73 9.31
CA TYR A 136 -1.59 -4.59 8.56
C TYR A 136 -0.23 -4.17 9.12
N GLN A 137 -0.12 -4.04 10.44
CA GLN A 137 1.14 -3.68 11.09
C GLN A 137 2.20 -4.77 10.95
N PHE A 138 1.80 -6.04 11.08
CA PHE A 138 2.70 -7.17 10.86
C PHE A 138 3.27 -7.18 9.44
N ASN A 139 2.41 -6.98 8.44
CA ASN A 139 2.83 -6.88 7.03
C ASN A 139 3.75 -5.68 6.78
N LEU A 140 3.49 -4.53 7.44
CA LEU A 140 4.35 -3.35 7.35
C LEU A 140 5.79 -3.67 7.79
N VAL A 141 5.96 -4.28 8.97
CA VAL A 141 7.28 -4.68 9.46
C VAL A 141 7.92 -5.73 8.56
N THR A 142 7.13 -6.67 8.04
CA THR A 142 7.60 -7.67 7.07
C THR A 142 8.08 -7.00 5.78
N GLY A 143 7.36 -5.98 5.28
CA GLY A 143 7.76 -5.20 4.11
C GLY A 143 9.10 -4.50 4.30
N ILE A 144 9.32 -3.88 5.46
CA ILE A 144 10.61 -3.28 5.84
C ILE A 144 11.73 -4.32 5.77
N LEU A 145 11.53 -5.48 6.38
CA LEU A 145 12.53 -6.55 6.40
C LEU A 145 12.88 -7.05 5.00
N ILE A 146 11.85 -7.28 4.18
CA ILE A 146 12.05 -7.76 2.79
C ILE A 146 12.69 -6.68 1.92
N ALA A 147 12.41 -5.39 2.14
CA ALA A 147 13.09 -4.29 1.45
C ALA A 147 14.59 -4.25 1.74
N PHE A 148 15.00 -4.39 3.01
CA PHE A 148 16.42 -4.50 3.35
C PHE A 148 17.07 -5.73 2.72
N LEU A 149 16.39 -6.88 2.75
CA LEU A 149 16.91 -8.10 2.14
C LEU A 149 17.04 -7.94 0.62
N SER A 150 16.06 -7.35 -0.06
CA SER A 150 16.12 -7.10 -1.50
C SER A 150 17.25 -6.14 -1.87
N ASN A 151 17.43 -5.07 -1.10
CA ASN A 151 18.53 -4.13 -1.29
C ASN A 151 19.90 -4.84 -1.15
N TYR A 152 20.05 -5.67 -0.12
CA TYR A 152 21.27 -6.46 0.08
C TYR A 152 21.56 -7.41 -1.09
N LEU A 153 20.55 -8.12 -1.58
CA LEU A 153 20.70 -9.08 -2.69
C LEU A 153 20.95 -8.40 -4.04
N LEU A 154 20.43 -7.19 -4.23
CA LEU A 154 20.57 -6.43 -5.48
C LEU A 154 21.76 -5.49 -5.47
N SER A 155 22.39 -5.25 -4.32
CA SER A 155 23.59 -4.41 -4.21
C SER A 155 24.77 -5.05 -4.94
N GLY A 156 25.46 -4.25 -5.75
CA GLY A 156 26.68 -4.67 -6.46
C GLY A 156 26.47 -5.53 -7.70
N ILE A 157 25.23 -5.73 -8.17
CA ILE A 157 24.96 -6.47 -9.41
C ILE A 157 25.47 -5.72 -10.66
N GLY A 158 25.57 -4.37 -10.58
CA GLY A 158 26.07 -3.55 -11.67
C GLY A 158 25.97 -2.06 -11.36
N GLU A 159 26.36 -1.22 -12.32
CA GLU A 159 26.30 0.24 -12.16
C GLU A 159 24.89 0.77 -11.91
N ASN A 160 23.89 0.11 -12.44
CA ASN A 160 22.48 0.48 -12.33
C ASN A 160 21.70 -0.35 -11.30
N ASP A 161 22.35 -0.93 -10.30
CA ASP A 161 21.69 -1.75 -9.29
C ASP A 161 20.61 -1.01 -8.50
N TRP A 162 20.74 0.29 -8.29
CA TRP A 162 19.72 1.14 -7.69
C TRP A 162 18.38 1.09 -8.44
N ARG A 163 18.40 0.93 -9.78
CA ARG A 163 17.18 0.80 -10.59
C ARG A 163 16.47 -0.53 -10.31
N TYR A 164 17.24 -1.61 -10.13
CA TYR A 164 16.69 -2.90 -9.75
C TYR A 164 16.13 -2.87 -8.33
N MET A 165 16.80 -2.18 -7.39
CA MET A 165 16.32 -2.01 -6.03
C MET A 165 14.96 -1.28 -6.02
N MET A 166 14.84 -0.16 -6.75
CA MET A 166 13.58 0.58 -6.84
C MET A 166 12.50 -0.19 -7.62
N GLY A 167 12.89 -0.84 -8.72
CA GLY A 167 11.95 -1.52 -9.62
C GLY A 167 11.38 -2.83 -9.06
N VAL A 168 12.09 -3.54 -8.18
CA VAL A 168 11.62 -4.82 -7.64
C VAL A 168 10.31 -4.70 -6.87
N GLU A 169 10.03 -3.54 -6.31
CA GLU A 169 8.76 -3.24 -5.64
C GLU A 169 7.55 -3.35 -6.57
N ALA A 170 7.73 -3.15 -7.87
CA ALA A 170 6.65 -3.29 -8.84
C ALA A 170 6.02 -4.70 -8.82
N LEU A 171 6.81 -5.74 -8.53
CA LEU A 171 6.30 -7.11 -8.47
C LEU A 171 5.24 -7.31 -7.37
N PRO A 172 5.54 -7.03 -6.09
CA PRO A 172 4.52 -7.13 -5.03
C PRO A 172 3.39 -6.09 -5.21
N ALA A 173 3.64 -4.91 -5.78
CA ALA A 173 2.62 -3.91 -6.01
C ALA A 173 1.59 -4.34 -7.08
N LEU A 174 2.05 -4.91 -8.19
CA LEU A 174 1.16 -5.49 -9.21
C LEU A 174 0.39 -6.69 -8.68
N LEU A 175 1.07 -7.60 -7.96
CA LEU A 175 0.41 -8.74 -7.33
C LEU A 175 -0.68 -8.28 -6.36
N TYR A 176 -0.38 -7.32 -5.50
CA TYR A 176 -1.36 -6.73 -4.59
C TYR A 176 -2.56 -6.17 -5.35
N THR A 177 -2.33 -5.39 -6.41
CA THR A 177 -3.40 -4.79 -7.23
C THR A 177 -4.34 -5.86 -7.78
N ILE A 178 -3.78 -6.95 -8.32
CA ILE A 178 -4.56 -8.09 -8.83
C ILE A 178 -5.37 -8.76 -7.69
N LEU A 179 -4.74 -8.99 -6.55
CA LEU A 179 -5.41 -9.61 -5.39
C LEU A 179 -6.56 -8.77 -4.87
N VAL A 180 -6.41 -7.44 -4.83
CA VAL A 180 -7.47 -6.52 -4.38
C VAL A 180 -8.68 -6.55 -5.31
N LEU A 181 -8.52 -6.84 -6.59
CA LEU A 181 -9.68 -7.01 -7.48
C LEU A 181 -10.60 -8.15 -7.03
N SER A 182 -10.05 -9.18 -6.39
CA SER A 182 -10.79 -10.38 -5.95
C SER A 182 -11.54 -10.23 -4.62
N ILE A 183 -11.24 -9.21 -3.81
CA ILE A 183 -11.96 -8.99 -2.55
C ILE A 183 -13.29 -8.25 -2.79
N PRO A 184 -14.32 -8.44 -1.95
CA PRO A 184 -15.60 -7.73 -2.07
C PRO A 184 -15.47 -6.26 -1.64
N LYS A 185 -16.47 -5.47 -1.97
CA LYS A 185 -16.64 -4.13 -1.38
C LYS A 185 -16.93 -4.23 0.12
N SER A 186 -16.69 -3.16 0.87
CA SER A 186 -17.07 -3.11 2.29
C SER A 186 -18.59 -3.15 2.45
N PRO A 187 -19.15 -4.08 3.24
CA PRO A 187 -20.58 -4.13 3.50
C PRO A 187 -21.11 -2.84 4.12
N ARG A 188 -20.35 -2.23 5.04
CA ARG A 188 -20.73 -0.96 5.65
C ARG A 188 -20.80 0.18 4.63
N TRP A 189 -19.86 0.25 3.71
CA TRP A 189 -19.87 1.26 2.66
C TRP A 189 -21.05 1.07 1.71
N LEU A 190 -21.35 -0.17 1.31
CA LEU A 190 -22.50 -0.51 0.47
C LEU A 190 -23.81 -0.08 1.12
N TYR A 191 -23.97 -0.37 2.40
CA TYR A 191 -25.17 -0.02 3.16
C TYR A 191 -25.41 1.50 3.19
N LEU A 192 -24.35 2.27 3.43
CA LEU A 192 -24.39 3.73 3.42
C LEU A 192 -24.66 4.35 2.04
N ASN A 193 -24.48 3.56 0.96
CA ASN A 193 -24.72 3.98 -0.42
C ASN A 193 -26.00 3.34 -1.01
N ASN A 194 -26.94 2.89 -0.19
CA ASN A 194 -28.19 2.28 -0.58
C ASN A 194 -28.07 1.00 -1.42
N GLN A 195 -26.97 0.25 -1.28
CA GLN A 195 -26.72 -1.05 -1.94
C GLN A 195 -26.86 -2.19 -0.93
N GLN A 196 -28.02 -2.28 -0.28
CA GLN A 196 -28.27 -3.19 0.85
C GLN A 196 -28.20 -4.66 0.45
N ASP A 197 -28.75 -5.03 -0.70
CA ASP A 197 -28.78 -6.41 -1.19
C ASP A 197 -27.35 -6.96 -1.39
N GLU A 198 -26.45 -6.16 -2.00
CA GLU A 198 -25.04 -6.54 -2.18
C GLU A 198 -24.32 -6.66 -0.83
N ALA A 199 -24.62 -5.75 0.11
CA ALA A 199 -24.06 -5.80 1.46
C ALA A 199 -24.45 -7.08 2.20
N GLU A 200 -25.74 -7.44 2.18
CA GLU A 200 -26.23 -8.66 2.82
C GLU A 200 -25.62 -9.93 2.20
N GLN A 201 -25.50 -9.98 0.88
CA GLN A 201 -24.86 -11.11 0.21
C GLN A 201 -23.41 -11.30 0.67
N ILE A 202 -22.64 -10.22 0.78
CA ILE A 202 -21.24 -10.28 1.25
C ILE A 202 -21.19 -10.75 2.72
N ILE A 203 -22.10 -10.28 3.57
CA ILE A 203 -22.19 -10.70 4.97
C ILE A 203 -22.52 -12.20 5.05
N ARG A 204 -23.49 -12.69 4.29
CA ARG A 204 -23.83 -14.12 4.23
C ARG A 204 -22.65 -14.97 3.74
N ASP A 205 -21.87 -14.46 2.81
CA ASP A 205 -20.68 -15.12 2.26
C ASP A 205 -19.50 -15.15 3.25
N ALA A 206 -19.38 -14.13 4.11
CA ALA A 206 -18.34 -14.00 5.10
C ALA A 206 -18.60 -14.80 6.37
N TYR A 207 -19.87 -14.85 6.80
CA TYR A 207 -20.29 -15.45 8.06
C TYR A 207 -21.16 -16.68 7.80
N SER A 208 -21.02 -17.73 8.62
CA SER A 208 -21.96 -18.85 8.58
C SER A 208 -23.38 -18.38 8.92
N LYS A 209 -24.40 -19.06 8.39
CA LYS A 209 -25.83 -18.68 8.48
C LYS A 209 -26.30 -18.29 9.89
N GLU A 210 -25.71 -18.84 10.95
CA GLU A 210 -26.09 -18.56 12.35
C GLU A 210 -25.63 -17.19 12.86
N LEU A 211 -24.55 -16.62 12.29
CA LEU A 211 -23.99 -15.33 12.69
C LEU A 211 -24.54 -14.15 11.87
N SER A 212 -25.13 -14.42 10.70
CA SER A 212 -25.65 -13.36 9.82
C SER A 212 -26.88 -12.64 10.38
N LEU A 213 -27.63 -13.29 11.29
CA LEU A 213 -28.84 -12.73 11.91
C LEU A 213 -28.59 -11.87 13.14
N ILE A 214 -27.36 -11.85 13.67
CA ILE A 214 -27.03 -11.16 14.94
C ILE A 214 -26.36 -9.80 14.70
N HIS A 215 -25.95 -9.49 13.46
CA HIS A 215 -25.13 -8.31 13.15
C HIS A 215 -25.75 -7.25 12.22
N ILE A 216 -27.09 -7.32 12.05
CA ILE A 216 -27.84 -6.25 11.37
C ILE A 216 -28.44 -5.28 12.36
#